data_898169f55c38009641cbe3568d14264a
#
_entry.id   898169f55c38009641cbe3568d14264a
#
_cell.length_a   1.000
_cell.length_b   1.000
_cell.length_c   1.000
_cell.angle_alpha   90.00
_cell.angle_beta   90.00
_cell.angle_gamma   90.00
#
_symmetry.space_group_name_H-M   'P 1'
#
loop_
_entity.id
_entity.type
_entity.pdbx_description
1 polymer ?
#
loop_
_entity_poly.entity_id
_entity_poly.type
_entity_poly.pdbx_seq_one_letter_code
_entity_poly.pdbx_strand_id
1 'polypeptide(L)' 'MIKGLSHMTTRIYVSDVPELLKLWDWEGNGDLLPQDMTARNNKKAAWVCDRGHKYKATVYSQYKG' A
#
# COMPACT_ATOMS: atom_id res chain seq x y z
N MET A 1 28.62 1.46 9.56
CA MET A 1 28.30 1.84 9.26
C MET A 1 27.53 2.17 8.72
N ILE A 2 27.56 2.20 8.68
CA ILE A 2 26.92 2.81 8.20
C ILE A 2 25.88 2.79 7.81
N LYS A 3 25.64 2.70 8.24
CA LYS A 3 24.62 2.69 8.05
C LYS A 3 23.67 3.48 7.96
N GLY A 4 23.65 3.72 8.64
CA GLY A 4 22.67 4.72 8.85
C GLY A 4 22.20 5.35 7.59
N LEU A 5 22.99 5.37 6.67
CA LEU A 5 22.63 5.96 5.39
C LEU A 5 21.43 5.30 4.74
N SER A 6 21.34 4.00 4.90
CA SER A 6 20.32 3.28 4.20
C SER A 6 18.91 3.71 4.61
N HIS A 7 18.73 4.12 5.85
CA HIS A 7 17.38 4.48 6.28
C HIS A 7 16.87 5.73 5.60
N MET A 8 17.75 6.55 5.06
CA MET A 8 17.31 7.76 4.38
C MET A 8 16.63 7.45 3.05
N THR A 9 16.92 6.29 2.50
CA THR A 9 16.33 5.87 1.25
C THR A 9 15.32 4.76 1.43
N THR A 10 15.05 4.41 2.67
CA THR A 10 14.11 3.35 2.95
C THR A 10 12.71 3.73 2.48
N ARG A 11 12.09 2.83 1.79
CA ARG A 11 10.72 3.02 1.32
C ARG A 11 9.79 2.13 2.09
N ILE A 12 8.61 2.67 2.37
CA ILE A 12 7.56 1.90 3.01
C ILE A 12 6.64 1.39 1.91
N TYR A 13 6.46 0.09 1.86
CA TYR A 13 5.57 -0.52 0.88
C TYR A 13 4.24 -0.86 1.53
N VAL A 14 3.23 -1.05 0.69
CA VAL A 14 1.91 -1.41 1.19
C VAL A 14 2.01 -2.68 2.03
N SER A 15 2.86 -3.61 1.62
CA SER A 15 3.03 -4.86 2.36
C SER A 15 3.62 -4.65 3.76
N ASP A 16 4.21 -3.48 4.02
CA ASP A 16 4.78 -3.18 5.33
C ASP A 16 3.74 -2.57 6.28
N VAL A 17 2.55 -2.27 5.80
CA VAL A 17 1.53 -1.59 6.59
C VAL A 17 0.32 -2.53 6.75
N PRO A 18 0.17 -3.15 7.91
CA PRO A 18 -0.90 -4.13 8.10
C PRO A 18 -2.30 -3.59 7.82
N GLU A 19 -2.55 -2.32 8.15
CA GLU A 19 -3.86 -1.73 7.90
C GLU A 19 -4.17 -1.66 6.41
N LEU A 20 -3.15 -1.42 5.60
CA LEU A 20 -3.36 -1.39 4.15
C LEU A 20 -3.54 -2.78 3.59
N LEU A 21 -2.83 -3.75 4.14
CA LEU A 21 -3.00 -5.13 3.69
C LEU A 21 -4.41 -5.64 3.97
N LYS A 22 -5.00 -5.24 5.07
CA LYS A 22 -6.36 -5.64 5.41
C LYS A 22 -7.36 -5.15 4.38
N LEU A 23 -7.09 -3.99 3.81
CA LEU A 23 -8.01 -3.37 2.84
C LEU A 23 -7.65 -3.69 1.41
N TRP A 24 -6.52 -4.32 1.17
CA TRP A 24 -6.06 -4.60 -0.19
C TRP A 24 -6.99 -5.59 -0.88
N ASP A 25 -7.52 -5.20 -2.03
CA ASP A 25 -8.41 -6.07 -2.79
C ASP A 25 -7.54 -6.92 -3.72
N TRP A 26 -7.20 -8.11 -3.27
CA TRP A 26 -6.34 -9.00 -4.03
C TRP A 26 -6.91 -9.34 -5.39
N GLU A 27 -8.21 -9.51 -5.44
CA GLU A 27 -8.88 -9.86 -6.69
C GLU A 27 -8.95 -8.65 -7.62
N GLY A 28 -9.33 -7.51 -7.09
CA GLY A 28 -9.51 -6.32 -7.90
C GLY A 28 -8.21 -5.75 -8.43
N ASN A 29 -7.11 -5.99 -7.72
CA ASN A 29 -5.81 -5.49 -8.16
C ASN A 29 -5.09 -6.44 -9.11
N GLY A 30 -5.58 -7.67 -9.24
CA GLY A 30 -5.00 -8.61 -10.19
C GLY A 30 -3.52 -8.87 -9.91
N ASP A 31 -2.68 -8.56 -10.88
CA ASP A 31 -1.24 -8.81 -10.77
C ASP A 31 -0.51 -7.75 -9.95
N LEU A 32 -1.20 -6.71 -9.55
CA LEU A 32 -0.60 -5.66 -8.75
C LEU A 32 -0.43 -6.15 -7.32
N LEU A 33 0.80 -6.17 -6.84
CA LEU A 33 1.10 -6.73 -5.53
C LEU A 33 1.45 -5.63 -4.54
N PRO A 34 1.03 -5.76 -3.27
CA PRO A 34 1.32 -4.73 -2.28
C PRO A 34 2.80 -4.56 -2.01
N GLN A 35 3.61 -5.60 -2.19
CA GLN A 35 5.05 -5.46 -2.01
C GLN A 35 5.72 -4.68 -3.13
N ASP A 36 5.00 -4.42 -4.22
CA ASP A 36 5.52 -3.66 -5.34
C ASP A 36 5.05 -2.20 -5.33
N MET A 37 4.21 -1.84 -4.36
CA MET A 37 3.65 -0.50 -4.29
C MET A 37 4.15 0.21 -3.04
N THR A 38 4.76 1.37 -3.23
CA THR A 38 5.14 2.18 -2.07
C THR A 38 3.89 2.81 -1.46
N ALA A 39 3.93 3.01 -0.15
CA ALA A 39 2.77 3.54 0.57
C ALA A 39 2.43 4.98 0.19
N ARG A 40 3.40 5.70 -0.35
CA ARG A 40 3.17 7.09 -0.76
C ARG A 40 2.92 7.24 -2.25
N ASN A 41 2.61 6.14 -2.89
CA ASN A 41 2.37 6.14 -4.32
C ASN A 41 1.03 6.81 -4.63
N ASN A 42 1.00 7.62 -5.67
CA ASN A 42 -0.23 8.30 -6.09
C ASN A 42 -1.07 7.48 -7.04
N LYS A 43 -0.64 6.27 -7.32
CA LYS A 43 -1.38 5.40 -8.21
C LYS A 43 -2.63 4.88 -7.52
N LYS A 44 -3.71 4.79 -8.27
CA LYS A 44 -4.94 4.22 -7.73
C LYS A 44 -4.84 2.71 -7.65
N ALA A 45 -5.39 2.17 -6.59
CA ALA A 45 -5.47 0.74 -6.41
C ALA A 45 -6.87 0.39 -5.95
N ALA A 46 -7.19 -0.89 -6.01
CA ALA A 46 -8.50 -1.39 -5.57
C ALA A 46 -8.43 -1.75 -4.10
N TRP A 47 -9.46 -1.41 -3.36
CA TRP A 47 -9.55 -1.66 -1.92
C TRP A 47 -10.89 -2.27 -1.60
N VAL A 48 -10.94 -2.97 -0.49
CA VAL A 48 -12.19 -3.54 -0.01
C VAL A 48 -12.27 -3.30 1.49
N CYS A 49 -13.37 -2.71 1.95
CA CYS A 49 -13.54 -2.45 3.37
C CYS A 49 -13.99 -3.74 4.07
N ASP A 50 -14.00 -3.70 5.40
CA ASP A 50 -14.35 -4.87 6.19
C ASP A 50 -15.80 -5.30 5.99
N ARG A 51 -16.62 -4.46 5.37
CA ARG A 51 -17.98 -4.81 5.04
C ARG A 51 -18.14 -5.34 3.62
N GLY A 52 -17.01 -5.51 2.92
CA GLY A 52 -17.03 -6.03 1.58
C GLY A 52 -17.27 -5.02 0.48
N HIS A 53 -17.32 -3.75 0.82
CA HIS A 53 -17.50 -2.70 -0.19
C HIS A 53 -16.18 -2.46 -0.91
N LYS A 54 -16.23 -2.51 -2.22
CA LYS A 54 -15.06 -2.31 -3.06
C LYS A 54 -15.02 -0.87 -3.57
N TYR A 55 -13.82 -0.30 -3.58
CA TYR A 55 -13.66 1.08 -4.04
C TYR A 55 -12.25 1.25 -4.56
N LYS A 56 -12.01 2.37 -5.23
CA LYS A 56 -10.68 2.70 -5.74
C LYS A 56 -10.21 4.00 -5.13
N ALA A 57 -8.93 4.05 -4.78
CA ALA A 57 -8.33 5.24 -4.19
C ALA A 57 -6.83 5.15 -4.39
N THR A 58 -6.16 6.30 -4.33
CA THR A 58 -4.71 6.28 -4.42
C THR A 58 -4.15 5.61 -3.18
N VAL A 59 -3.01 4.94 -3.36
CA VAL A 59 -2.37 4.27 -2.23
C VAL A 59 -2.06 5.27 -1.12
N TYR A 60 -1.56 6.43 -1.50
CA TYR A 60 -1.19 7.45 -0.52
C TYR A 60 -2.39 7.91 0.32
N SER A 61 -3.55 8.08 -0.31
CA SER A 61 -4.72 8.53 0.45
C SER A 61 -5.14 7.49 1.48
N GLN A 62 -4.98 6.23 1.18
CA GLN A 62 -5.25 5.17 2.15
C GLN A 62 -4.21 5.15 3.26
N TYR A 63 -2.95 5.39 2.90
CA TYR A 63 -1.87 5.35 3.86
C TYR A 63 -1.96 6.49 4.86
N LYS A 64 -2.19 7.69 4.37
CA LYS A 64 -2.22 8.83 5.28
C LYS A 64 -3.54 8.89 6.05
N GLY A 65 -4.51 8.15 5.60
CA GLY A 65 -5.74 8.00 6.32
C GLY A 65 -6.80 8.93 6.16
#